data_b4f5e7c23f431464459f6606e523518b
#
_entry.id   b4f5e7c23f431464459f6606e523518b
#
_cell.length_a   1.000
_cell.length_b   1.000
_cell.length_c   1.000
_cell.angle_alpha   90.00
_cell.angle_beta   90.00
_cell.angle_gamma   90.00
#
_symmetry.space_group_name_H-M   'P 1'
#
loop_
_entity.id
_entity.type
_entity.pdbx_description
1 polymer ?
#
loop_
_entity_poly.entity_id
_entity_poly.type
_entity_poly.pdbx_seq_one_letter_code
_entity_poly.pdbx_strand_id
1 'polypeptide(L)'
;MLHKFKHLTALRAVISGDVDESRQTLKKFSHDASLFELKPQVVVYPRDTEDVEALVRYVAERKKHAPGISLTARSGGTDMSGGSINDSIIMAFDRYFNKIGRVHGNTLSAQPGVYYHDFEPVTLASGLIMPSYPASREICMIGGMVANNAGGEKSLVYGKVERYVTRTKIVLRDGREYEIEPLTGSKLKAQLADRSTLGDIYRRVYRLLHAHHKLIAAHRPKVSKNSTGYNIFDAWDGKTLDLNKLIVGSQGTLGIVTEATFKLVENKPLTGMCVVFMPNMDNLGHIINDLLPLKPSSLESFDEHTLKFAFRFFFTFHRTLGWKKFILLGLSFIPVLDKLIKYLPRLPKLILLVEFEGETQEEIDKKIEEVTYRLSQYDVEVQRARDKKHEEKFWLMRRESFNLLRKNVKKKHTAPFIDDLVVPPKHLPDFLPQLTAILERYELLYTVAGHVGDGNFHIIPLMDLTKKSERDKIPDCLREVTELVLKYEGSLSGEHNDGMIRGPFLGDMYPAEIIEIFREIKQIFDPQNIFNPHKKIDATWEYSSQHMRKSFE
;
A
#
# COMPACT_ATOMS: atom_id res chain seq x y z
N MET A 1 1.61 -35.59 11.76
CA MET A 1 1.49 -35.71 10.29
C MET A 1 0.13 -36.21 9.81
N LEU A 2 -0.48 -37.21 10.43
CA LEU A 2 -1.77 -37.80 10.01
C LEU A 2 -2.99 -36.86 10.13
N HIS A 3 -2.99 -35.85 11.00
CA HIS A 3 -4.08 -34.88 11.10
C HIS A 3 -4.10 -33.86 9.93
N LYS A 4 -2.95 -33.56 9.30
CA LYS A 4 -2.86 -32.63 8.14
C LYS A 4 -3.61 -33.14 6.90
N PHE A 5 -3.57 -34.44 6.63
CA PHE A 5 -4.18 -35.01 5.40
C PHE A 5 -5.72 -35.06 5.41
N LYS A 6 -6.36 -35.16 6.57
CA LYS A 6 -7.83 -35.21 6.66
C LYS A 6 -8.53 -33.90 6.25
N HIS A 7 -7.87 -32.76 6.48
CA HIS A 7 -8.46 -31.45 6.15
C HIS A 7 -8.43 -31.14 4.64
N LEU A 8 -7.41 -31.60 3.92
CA LEU A 8 -7.23 -31.28 2.50
C LEU A 8 -8.23 -32.01 1.59
N THR A 9 -8.51 -33.29 1.85
CA THR A 9 -9.53 -34.04 1.11
C THR A 9 -10.91 -33.43 1.32
N ALA A 10 -11.18 -32.90 2.53
CA ALA A 10 -12.43 -32.23 2.84
C ALA A 10 -12.57 -30.88 2.10
N LEU A 11 -11.49 -30.10 1.92
CA LEU A 11 -11.53 -28.84 1.17
C LEU A 11 -11.90 -29.04 -0.30
N ARG A 12 -11.38 -30.09 -0.95
CA ARG A 12 -11.74 -30.43 -2.33
C ARG A 12 -13.21 -30.83 -2.51
N ALA A 13 -13.88 -31.25 -1.44
CA ALA A 13 -15.31 -31.55 -1.45
C ALA A 13 -16.18 -30.32 -1.13
N VAL A 14 -15.58 -29.22 -0.63
CA VAL A 14 -16.27 -27.99 -0.21
C VAL A 14 -16.40 -26.99 -1.34
N ILE A 15 -15.40 -26.91 -2.23
CA ILE A 15 -15.34 -25.92 -3.30
C ILE A 15 -15.29 -26.55 -4.69
N SER A 16 -15.78 -25.83 -5.68
CA SER A 16 -15.69 -26.17 -7.10
C SER A 16 -14.38 -25.71 -7.75
N GLY A 17 -13.68 -24.80 -7.09
CA GLY A 17 -12.38 -24.27 -7.52
C GLY A 17 -11.21 -25.20 -7.21
N ASP A 18 -9.99 -24.68 -7.38
CA ASP A 18 -8.78 -25.50 -7.24
C ASP A 18 -8.25 -25.51 -5.81
N VAL A 19 -7.67 -26.64 -5.40
CA VAL A 19 -6.94 -26.82 -4.14
C VAL A 19 -5.54 -27.33 -4.47
N ASP A 20 -4.51 -26.52 -4.12
CA ASP A 20 -3.11 -26.80 -4.45
C ASP A 20 -2.24 -26.85 -3.19
N GLU A 21 -1.55 -27.96 -2.99
CA GLU A 21 -0.60 -28.23 -1.90
C GLU A 21 0.80 -28.54 -2.43
N SER A 22 1.03 -28.32 -3.74
CA SER A 22 2.34 -28.55 -4.36
C SER A 22 3.40 -27.71 -3.68
N ARG A 23 4.60 -28.29 -3.53
CA ARG A 23 5.74 -27.58 -2.91
C ARG A 23 6.02 -26.24 -3.61
N GLN A 24 5.86 -26.20 -4.91
CA GLN A 24 6.09 -24.98 -5.72
C GLN A 24 5.09 -23.89 -5.36
N THR A 25 3.79 -24.21 -5.30
CA THR A 25 2.73 -23.27 -4.94
C THR A 25 2.87 -22.83 -3.49
N LEU A 26 3.08 -23.73 -2.54
CA LEU A 26 3.27 -23.36 -1.14
C LEU A 26 4.50 -22.45 -0.96
N LYS A 27 5.60 -22.68 -1.71
CA LYS A 27 6.77 -21.79 -1.70
C LYS A 27 6.45 -20.42 -2.30
N LYS A 28 5.72 -20.35 -3.44
CA LYS A 28 5.27 -19.09 -4.06
C LYS A 28 4.45 -18.25 -3.10
N PHE A 29 3.56 -18.87 -2.34
CA PHE A 29 2.61 -18.20 -1.45
C PHE A 29 3.11 -18.03 -0.01
N SER A 30 4.33 -18.50 0.32
CA SER A 30 4.92 -18.35 1.66
C SER A 30 5.45 -16.95 1.95
N HIS A 31 5.60 -16.10 0.95
CA HIS A 31 6.14 -14.75 1.07
C HIS A 31 5.38 -13.76 0.18
N ASP A 32 5.45 -12.50 0.53
CA ASP A 32 5.04 -11.34 -0.25
C ASP A 32 6.26 -10.41 -0.48
N ALA A 33 6.08 -9.10 -0.58
CA ALA A 33 7.18 -8.16 -0.72
C ALA A 33 7.79 -7.72 0.62
N SER A 34 7.28 -8.21 1.75
CA SER A 34 7.79 -7.94 3.10
C SER A 34 9.05 -8.77 3.43
N LEU A 35 9.54 -8.58 4.63
CA LEU A 35 10.67 -9.34 5.18
C LEU A 35 10.25 -10.66 5.86
N PHE A 36 8.98 -11.04 5.79
CA PHE A 36 8.43 -12.21 6.47
C PHE A 36 8.23 -13.42 5.55
N GLU A 37 8.20 -14.61 6.15
CA GLU A 37 7.87 -15.86 5.48
C GLU A 37 6.98 -16.72 6.40
N LEU A 38 5.76 -17.04 5.91
CA LEU A 38 4.84 -18.00 6.52
C LEU A 38 4.42 -19.02 5.47
N LYS A 39 4.83 -20.27 5.65
CA LYS A 39 4.48 -21.33 4.70
C LYS A 39 3.04 -21.79 4.92
N PRO A 40 2.13 -21.57 3.96
CA PRO A 40 0.75 -22.03 4.08
C PRO A 40 0.67 -23.56 4.08
N GLN A 41 -0.41 -24.09 4.65
CA GLN A 41 -0.71 -25.52 4.56
C GLN A 41 -1.30 -25.88 3.20
N VAL A 42 -2.07 -24.96 2.62
CA VAL A 42 -2.76 -25.14 1.34
C VAL A 42 -3.06 -23.77 0.72
N VAL A 43 -3.09 -23.73 -0.60
CA VAL A 43 -3.62 -22.61 -1.38
C VAL A 43 -4.90 -23.07 -2.07
N VAL A 44 -5.97 -22.29 -1.93
CA VAL A 44 -7.26 -22.52 -2.58
C VAL A 44 -7.55 -21.41 -3.56
N TYR A 45 -8.12 -21.75 -4.70
CA TYR A 45 -8.51 -20.80 -5.75
C TYR A 45 -10.01 -20.90 -5.92
N PRO A 46 -10.82 -20.12 -5.18
CA PRO A 46 -12.27 -20.15 -5.30
C PRO A 46 -12.68 -19.76 -6.72
N ARG A 47 -13.67 -20.46 -7.29
CA ARG A 47 -14.18 -20.20 -8.64
C ARG A 47 -15.20 -19.08 -8.68
N ASP A 48 -16.00 -18.99 -7.63
CA ASP A 48 -17.13 -18.06 -7.48
C ASP A 48 -17.35 -17.68 -6.01
N THR A 49 -18.37 -16.88 -5.75
CA THR A 49 -18.73 -16.44 -4.41
C THR A 49 -19.20 -17.60 -3.52
N GLU A 50 -19.88 -18.57 -4.07
CA GLU A 50 -20.36 -19.77 -3.37
C GLU A 50 -19.19 -20.55 -2.76
N ASP A 51 -18.07 -20.66 -3.47
CA ASP A 51 -16.84 -21.27 -2.94
C ASP A 51 -16.26 -20.46 -1.76
N VAL A 52 -16.24 -19.13 -1.87
CA VAL A 52 -15.78 -18.26 -0.77
C VAL A 52 -16.65 -18.42 0.46
N GLU A 53 -17.96 -18.41 0.29
CA GLU A 53 -18.93 -18.63 1.36
C GLU A 53 -18.75 -20.00 2.02
N ALA A 54 -18.60 -21.05 1.21
CA ALA A 54 -18.39 -22.41 1.69
C ALA A 54 -17.08 -22.55 2.48
N LEU A 55 -16.00 -21.91 2.03
CA LEU A 55 -14.71 -21.91 2.74
C LEU A 55 -14.81 -21.18 4.09
N VAL A 56 -15.49 -20.04 4.16
CA VAL A 56 -15.71 -19.32 5.41
C VAL A 56 -16.49 -20.17 6.40
N ARG A 57 -17.63 -20.78 5.97
CA ARG A 57 -18.40 -21.71 6.82
C ARG A 57 -17.54 -22.89 7.29
N TYR A 58 -16.80 -23.50 6.38
CA TYR A 58 -15.90 -24.61 6.67
C TYR A 58 -14.89 -24.30 7.78
N VAL A 59 -14.25 -23.12 7.72
CA VAL A 59 -13.26 -22.70 8.71
C VAL A 59 -13.93 -22.34 10.04
N ALA A 60 -15.06 -21.61 10.01
CA ALA A 60 -15.81 -21.21 11.20
C ALA A 60 -16.29 -22.44 12.02
N GLU A 61 -16.82 -23.46 11.36
CA GLU A 61 -17.26 -24.71 12.00
C GLU A 61 -16.11 -25.47 12.66
N ARG A 62 -14.92 -25.44 12.06
CA ARG A 62 -13.75 -26.20 12.52
C ARG A 62 -12.90 -25.47 13.53
N LYS A 63 -13.08 -24.15 13.67
CA LYS A 63 -12.25 -23.31 14.55
C LYS A 63 -12.16 -23.81 15.98
N LYS A 64 -13.26 -24.34 16.54
CA LYS A 64 -13.30 -24.90 17.90
C LYS A 64 -12.40 -26.13 18.08
N HIS A 65 -12.25 -26.96 17.03
CA HIS A 65 -11.48 -28.20 17.07
C HIS A 65 -10.06 -28.06 16.47
N ALA A 66 -9.83 -27.00 15.73
CA ALA A 66 -8.56 -26.66 15.09
C ALA A 66 -8.29 -25.15 15.27
N PRO A 67 -7.87 -24.68 16.45
CA PRO A 67 -7.74 -23.25 16.76
C PRO A 67 -6.82 -22.47 15.80
N GLY A 68 -5.82 -23.14 15.20
CA GLY A 68 -4.91 -22.54 14.21
C GLY A 68 -5.47 -22.41 12.79
N ILE A 69 -6.68 -22.96 12.51
CA ILE A 69 -7.26 -22.83 11.17
C ILE A 69 -7.72 -21.40 10.91
N SER A 70 -7.36 -20.86 9.74
CA SER A 70 -7.71 -19.49 9.35
C SER A 70 -7.62 -19.31 7.84
N LEU A 71 -8.21 -18.22 7.33
CA LEU A 71 -8.23 -17.82 5.93
C LEU A 71 -7.49 -16.49 5.76
N THR A 72 -6.63 -16.41 4.75
CA THR A 72 -6.06 -15.15 4.29
C THR A 72 -6.35 -14.97 2.82
N ALA A 73 -7.11 -13.93 2.48
CA ALA A 73 -7.33 -13.53 1.10
C ALA A 73 -6.04 -12.96 0.52
N ARG A 74 -5.70 -13.37 -0.71
CA ARG A 74 -4.51 -12.87 -1.40
C ARG A 74 -4.80 -12.60 -2.87
N SER A 75 -4.52 -11.38 -3.30
CA SER A 75 -4.51 -10.95 -4.69
C SER A 75 -3.08 -11.01 -5.27
N GLY A 76 -2.49 -9.91 -5.72
CA GLY A 76 -1.15 -9.89 -6.33
C GLY A 76 0.02 -10.22 -5.41
N GLY A 77 -0.16 -10.15 -4.09
CA GLY A 77 0.92 -10.44 -3.12
C GLY A 77 2.05 -9.41 -3.15
N THR A 78 1.76 -8.17 -3.51
CA THR A 78 2.71 -7.05 -3.57
C THR A 78 2.85 -6.31 -2.25
N ASP A 79 2.17 -6.76 -1.20
CA ASP A 79 2.18 -6.18 0.14
C ASP A 79 3.58 -6.19 0.76
N MET A 80 3.97 -5.10 1.42
CA MET A 80 5.27 -4.91 2.04
C MET A 80 5.24 -5.04 3.57
N SER A 81 4.07 -5.31 4.13
CA SER A 81 3.85 -5.38 5.57
C SER A 81 3.69 -6.81 6.13
N GLY A 82 3.60 -7.82 5.25
CA GLY A 82 3.30 -9.20 5.63
C GLY A 82 1.80 -9.48 5.77
N GLY A 83 0.95 -8.60 5.24
CA GLY A 83 -0.50 -8.69 5.33
C GLY A 83 -1.13 -9.81 4.50
N SER A 84 -0.43 -10.31 3.47
CA SER A 84 -0.98 -11.28 2.50
C SER A 84 -0.45 -12.71 2.65
N ILE A 85 0.20 -13.05 3.77
CA ILE A 85 0.77 -14.36 4.05
C ILE A 85 0.17 -15.00 5.30
N ASN A 86 0.10 -16.34 5.32
CA ASN A 86 -0.48 -17.12 6.41
C ASN A 86 0.15 -18.52 6.45
N ASP A 87 0.16 -19.15 7.61
CA ASP A 87 0.60 -20.53 7.83
C ASP A 87 -0.55 -21.56 7.77
N SER A 88 -1.79 -21.11 7.51
CA SER A 88 -2.98 -21.94 7.37
C SER A 88 -3.48 -22.01 5.91
N ILE A 89 -4.60 -21.40 5.58
CA ILE A 89 -5.20 -21.43 4.23
C ILE A 89 -5.02 -20.07 3.56
N ILE A 90 -4.35 -20.06 2.41
CA ILE A 90 -4.34 -18.89 1.51
C ILE A 90 -5.47 -19.06 0.49
N MET A 91 -6.35 -18.07 0.40
CA MET A 91 -7.39 -17.94 -0.61
C MET A 91 -6.90 -17.00 -1.70
N ALA A 92 -6.48 -17.55 -2.85
CA ALA A 92 -5.88 -16.82 -3.95
C ALA A 92 -6.94 -16.45 -5.00
N PHE A 93 -7.00 -15.16 -5.36
CA PHE A 93 -8.01 -14.62 -6.27
C PHE A 93 -7.53 -14.42 -7.71
N ASP A 94 -6.28 -14.77 -8.01
CA ASP A 94 -5.61 -14.48 -9.28
C ASP A 94 -6.10 -15.35 -10.46
N ARG A 95 -6.93 -16.39 -10.24
CA ARG A 95 -7.38 -17.30 -11.31
C ARG A 95 -8.78 -17.00 -11.83
N TYR A 96 -9.75 -16.81 -10.96
CA TYR A 96 -11.17 -16.83 -11.34
C TYR A 96 -11.91 -15.53 -11.05
N PHE A 97 -11.46 -14.72 -10.07
CA PHE A 97 -12.08 -13.46 -9.70
C PHE A 97 -11.50 -12.28 -10.50
N ASN A 98 -11.58 -12.34 -11.82
CA ASN A 98 -10.95 -11.39 -12.75
C ASN A 98 -11.95 -10.62 -13.63
N LYS A 99 -13.22 -10.54 -13.23
CA LYS A 99 -14.24 -9.82 -13.99
C LYS A 99 -14.18 -8.32 -13.72
N ILE A 100 -14.23 -7.55 -14.81
CA ILE A 100 -14.40 -6.09 -14.79
C ILE A 100 -15.81 -5.81 -15.30
N GLY A 101 -16.56 -4.96 -14.57
CA GLY A 101 -17.90 -4.52 -14.97
C GLY A 101 -17.87 -3.57 -16.16
N ARG A 102 -19.00 -2.91 -16.39
CA ARG A 102 -19.11 -1.80 -17.36
C ARG A 102 -19.11 -0.47 -16.59
N VAL A 103 -18.57 0.57 -17.21
CA VAL A 103 -18.68 1.93 -16.65
C VAL A 103 -20.14 2.36 -16.69
N HIS A 104 -20.67 2.75 -15.54
CA HIS A 104 -22.02 3.30 -15.36
C HIS A 104 -21.90 4.70 -14.76
N GLY A 105 -22.19 5.73 -15.56
CA GLY A 105 -21.91 7.12 -15.17
C GLY A 105 -20.42 7.28 -14.84
N ASN A 106 -20.10 7.56 -13.60
CA ASN A 106 -18.73 7.66 -13.11
C ASN A 106 -18.33 6.53 -12.13
N THR A 107 -18.91 5.35 -12.27
CA THR A 107 -18.57 4.20 -11.42
C THR A 107 -18.21 2.96 -12.23
N LEU A 108 -17.32 2.13 -11.68
CA LEU A 108 -16.91 0.85 -12.25
C LEU A 108 -16.68 -0.17 -11.13
N SER A 109 -17.25 -1.37 -11.28
CA SER A 109 -17.02 -2.48 -10.35
C SER A 109 -15.96 -3.42 -10.91
N ALA A 110 -15.17 -4.03 -10.02
CA ALA A 110 -14.21 -5.06 -10.36
C ALA A 110 -14.02 -6.07 -9.24
N GLN A 111 -13.69 -7.29 -9.62
CA GLN A 111 -13.38 -8.38 -8.71
C GLN A 111 -11.92 -8.29 -8.20
N PRO A 112 -11.60 -8.89 -7.05
CA PRO A 112 -10.31 -8.70 -6.36
C PRO A 112 -9.07 -9.24 -7.11
N GLY A 113 -9.23 -10.15 -8.06
CA GLY A 113 -8.15 -10.69 -8.89
C GLY A 113 -7.89 -9.93 -10.17
N VAL A 114 -8.61 -8.84 -10.44
CA VAL A 114 -8.36 -7.95 -11.59
C VAL A 114 -7.06 -7.21 -11.37
N TYR A 115 -6.15 -7.23 -12.35
CA TYR A 115 -4.97 -6.38 -12.36
C TYR A 115 -5.35 -4.92 -12.62
N TYR A 116 -4.64 -3.97 -11.97
CA TYR A 116 -4.90 -2.56 -12.22
C TYR A 116 -4.59 -2.17 -13.67
N HIS A 117 -3.57 -2.74 -14.28
CA HIS A 117 -3.22 -2.49 -15.68
C HIS A 117 -4.29 -2.97 -16.69
N ASP A 118 -5.19 -3.91 -16.30
CA ASP A 118 -6.35 -4.31 -17.10
C ASP A 118 -7.58 -3.42 -16.80
N PHE A 119 -7.69 -2.94 -15.57
CA PHE A 119 -8.78 -2.06 -15.12
C PHE A 119 -8.67 -0.64 -15.72
N GLU A 120 -7.48 -0.06 -15.74
CA GLU A 120 -7.25 1.32 -16.18
C GLU A 120 -7.65 1.58 -17.63
N PRO A 121 -7.34 0.74 -18.63
CA PRO A 121 -7.78 0.96 -20.01
C PRO A 121 -9.30 1.05 -20.15
N VAL A 122 -10.06 0.30 -19.34
CA VAL A 122 -11.53 0.35 -19.34
C VAL A 122 -12.04 1.71 -18.85
N THR A 123 -11.41 2.30 -17.85
CA THR A 123 -11.77 3.63 -17.35
C THR A 123 -11.37 4.72 -18.35
N LEU A 124 -10.15 4.65 -18.90
CA LEU A 124 -9.63 5.61 -19.87
C LEU A 124 -10.44 5.65 -21.18
N ALA A 125 -10.97 4.51 -21.62
CA ALA A 125 -11.86 4.45 -22.79
C ALA A 125 -13.14 5.29 -22.61
N SER A 126 -13.51 5.62 -21.37
CA SER A 126 -14.64 6.50 -21.01
C SER A 126 -14.20 7.92 -20.64
N GLY A 127 -12.94 8.29 -20.84
CA GLY A 127 -12.38 9.59 -20.43
C GLY A 127 -12.24 9.75 -18.90
N LEU A 128 -12.32 8.65 -18.16
CA LEU A 128 -12.28 8.63 -16.70
C LEU A 128 -11.06 7.88 -16.18
N ILE A 129 -10.67 8.15 -14.94
CA ILE A 129 -9.62 7.39 -14.23
C ILE A 129 -10.03 7.05 -12.80
N MET A 130 -9.48 5.97 -12.26
CA MET A 130 -9.37 5.71 -10.83
C MET A 130 -7.99 6.20 -10.39
N PRO A 131 -7.88 7.41 -9.78
CA PRO A 131 -6.60 8.12 -9.69
C PRO A 131 -5.71 7.65 -8.53
N SER A 132 -6.23 6.81 -7.63
CA SER A 132 -5.48 6.29 -6.50
C SER A 132 -5.01 4.86 -6.78
N TYR A 133 -3.75 4.70 -7.15
CA TYR A 133 -3.10 3.43 -7.44
C TYR A 133 -1.66 3.43 -6.92
N PRO A 134 -1.14 2.26 -6.48
CA PRO A 134 0.22 2.18 -5.95
C PRO A 134 1.29 2.19 -7.05
N ALA A 135 2.54 2.45 -6.69
CA ALA A 135 3.68 2.36 -7.60
C ALA A 135 3.82 0.98 -8.27
N SER A 136 3.29 -0.07 -7.64
CA SER A 136 3.23 -1.43 -8.19
C SER A 136 2.09 -1.67 -9.20
N ARG A 137 1.55 -0.62 -9.83
CA ARG A 137 0.39 -0.64 -10.74
C ARG A 137 0.42 -1.73 -11.82
N GLU A 138 1.60 -2.12 -12.28
CA GLU A 138 1.77 -3.16 -13.32
C GLU A 138 1.54 -4.58 -12.80
N ILE A 139 1.59 -4.80 -11.48
CA ILE A 139 1.50 -6.13 -10.87
C ILE A 139 0.54 -6.20 -9.68
N CYS A 140 -0.01 -5.07 -9.24
CA CYS A 140 -1.03 -5.06 -8.19
C CYS A 140 -2.40 -5.44 -8.74
N MET A 141 -3.25 -5.93 -7.86
CA MET A 141 -4.64 -6.29 -8.15
C MET A 141 -5.60 -5.48 -7.27
N ILE A 142 -6.82 -5.31 -7.75
CA ILE A 142 -7.89 -4.52 -7.12
C ILE A 142 -8.13 -4.93 -5.66
N GLY A 143 -8.18 -6.23 -5.35
CA GLY A 143 -8.40 -6.69 -3.97
C GLY A 143 -7.27 -6.27 -3.02
N GLY A 144 -6.01 -6.29 -3.49
CA GLY A 144 -4.87 -5.80 -2.72
C GLY A 144 -4.90 -4.28 -2.51
N MET A 145 -5.32 -3.53 -3.52
CA MET A 145 -5.48 -2.06 -3.42
C MET A 145 -6.53 -1.69 -2.37
N VAL A 146 -7.67 -2.39 -2.35
CA VAL A 146 -8.72 -2.22 -1.34
C VAL A 146 -8.22 -2.64 0.05
N ALA A 147 -7.61 -3.83 0.14
CA ALA A 147 -7.16 -4.39 1.42
C ALA A 147 -6.11 -3.51 2.13
N ASN A 148 -5.23 -2.86 1.38
CA ASN A 148 -4.19 -1.98 1.94
C ASN A 148 -4.61 -0.52 2.04
N ASN A 149 -5.74 -0.11 1.45
CA ASN A 149 -6.06 1.29 1.25
C ASN A 149 -4.93 1.99 0.48
N ALA A 150 -4.59 1.45 -0.68
CA ALA A 150 -3.42 1.87 -1.44
C ALA A 150 -3.45 3.36 -1.80
N GLY A 151 -2.28 3.95 -1.81
CA GLY A 151 -1.99 5.27 -2.35
C GLY A 151 -0.93 5.18 -3.44
N GLY A 152 -0.36 6.31 -3.84
CA GLY A 152 0.73 6.36 -4.80
C GLY A 152 1.02 7.76 -5.30
N GLU A 153 1.59 7.85 -6.47
CA GLU A 153 2.14 9.08 -7.06
C GLU A 153 1.14 10.26 -7.20
N LYS A 154 -0.17 9.96 -7.30
CA LYS A 154 -1.23 10.99 -7.39
C LYS A 154 -1.96 11.24 -6.07
N SER A 155 -1.55 10.62 -4.97
CA SER A 155 -2.25 10.74 -3.68
C SER A 155 -2.24 12.15 -3.12
N LEU A 156 -1.26 12.98 -3.47
CA LEU A 156 -1.16 14.35 -2.98
C LEU A 156 -2.43 15.17 -3.26
N VAL A 157 -3.03 15.00 -4.45
CA VAL A 157 -4.28 15.66 -4.83
C VAL A 157 -5.48 14.74 -4.61
N TYR A 158 -5.36 13.49 -5.01
CA TYR A 158 -6.50 12.59 -5.10
C TYR A 158 -6.72 11.74 -3.83
N GLY A 159 -5.74 11.66 -2.94
CA GLY A 159 -5.81 10.83 -1.75
C GLY A 159 -5.71 9.34 -2.08
N LYS A 160 -6.25 8.50 -1.19
CA LYS A 160 -6.13 7.05 -1.26
C LYS A 160 -7.42 6.37 -1.73
N VAL A 161 -7.35 5.03 -1.94
CA VAL A 161 -8.45 4.17 -2.42
C VAL A 161 -9.75 4.36 -1.63
N GLU A 162 -9.69 4.61 -0.32
CA GLU A 162 -10.86 4.84 0.54
C GLU A 162 -11.77 5.98 0.10
N ARG A 163 -11.25 6.95 -0.67
CA ARG A 163 -12.04 8.06 -1.22
C ARG A 163 -12.91 7.65 -2.40
N TYR A 164 -12.57 6.54 -3.03
CA TYR A 164 -13.15 6.10 -4.29
C TYR A 164 -14.03 4.86 -4.16
N VAL A 165 -13.82 4.02 -3.15
CA VAL A 165 -14.69 2.86 -2.90
C VAL A 165 -16.04 3.35 -2.42
N THR A 166 -17.08 3.11 -3.23
CA THR A 166 -18.46 3.48 -2.93
C THR A 166 -19.30 2.31 -2.46
N ARG A 167 -18.88 1.08 -2.80
CA ARG A 167 -19.57 -0.16 -2.46
C ARG A 167 -18.60 -1.33 -2.47
N THR A 168 -18.80 -2.27 -1.55
CA THR A 168 -18.12 -3.56 -1.57
C THR A 168 -19.12 -4.70 -1.44
N LYS A 169 -18.85 -5.84 -2.11
CA LYS A 169 -19.41 -7.12 -1.73
C LYS A 169 -18.38 -7.87 -0.89
N ILE A 170 -18.83 -8.43 0.22
CA ILE A 170 -17.96 -9.05 1.21
C ILE A 170 -18.63 -10.27 1.82
N VAL A 171 -17.90 -11.38 1.90
CA VAL A 171 -18.34 -12.55 2.67
C VAL A 171 -17.92 -12.35 4.12
N LEU A 172 -18.92 -12.35 5.03
CA LEU A 172 -18.75 -12.15 6.46
C LEU A 172 -18.66 -13.47 7.22
N ARG A 173 -18.50 -13.38 8.56
CA ARG A 173 -18.24 -14.49 9.48
C ARG A 173 -19.24 -15.64 9.45
N ASP A 174 -20.46 -15.40 8.96
CA ASP A 174 -21.51 -16.42 8.80
C ASP A 174 -21.43 -17.14 7.44
N GLY A 175 -20.43 -16.82 6.60
CA GLY A 175 -20.25 -17.39 5.29
C GLY A 175 -21.34 -16.99 4.30
N ARG A 176 -21.84 -15.77 4.38
CA ARG A 176 -22.76 -15.17 3.40
C ARG A 176 -22.16 -13.89 2.82
N GLU A 177 -22.38 -13.70 1.52
CA GLU A 177 -22.03 -12.44 0.86
C GLU A 177 -23.06 -11.35 1.20
N TYR A 178 -22.55 -10.16 1.48
CA TYR A 178 -23.33 -8.95 1.73
C TYR A 178 -22.80 -7.80 0.90
N GLU A 179 -23.72 -6.92 0.50
CA GLU A 179 -23.38 -5.65 -0.13
C GLU A 179 -23.31 -4.55 0.94
N ILE A 180 -22.22 -3.79 0.94
CA ILE A 180 -21.97 -2.69 1.87
C ILE A 180 -21.96 -1.39 1.08
N GLU A 181 -22.82 -0.46 1.47
CA GLU A 181 -22.87 0.91 0.94
C GLU A 181 -22.99 1.91 2.11
N PRO A 182 -22.64 3.20 1.91
CA PRO A 182 -22.89 4.25 2.90
C PRO A 182 -24.39 4.37 3.21
N LEU A 183 -24.76 4.32 4.47
CA LEU A 183 -26.17 4.37 4.90
C LEU A 183 -26.46 5.62 5.72
N THR A 184 -27.60 6.26 5.41
CA THR A 184 -28.10 7.43 6.13
C THR A 184 -29.63 7.39 6.27
N GLY A 185 -30.18 8.18 7.19
CA GLY A 185 -31.63 8.39 7.34
C GLY A 185 -32.43 7.11 7.53
N SER A 186 -33.46 6.90 6.68
CA SER A 186 -34.35 5.74 6.76
C SER A 186 -33.66 4.42 6.42
N LYS A 187 -32.71 4.41 5.48
CA LYS A 187 -31.92 3.22 5.14
C LYS A 187 -31.09 2.76 6.33
N LEU A 188 -30.40 3.68 7.02
CA LEU A 188 -29.63 3.34 8.22
C LEU A 188 -30.55 2.79 9.31
N LYS A 189 -31.71 3.43 9.58
CA LYS A 189 -32.67 2.93 10.56
C LYS A 189 -33.15 1.52 10.25
N ALA A 190 -33.46 1.24 8.98
CA ALA A 190 -33.88 -0.10 8.53
C ALA A 190 -32.77 -1.14 8.75
N GLN A 191 -31.52 -0.82 8.40
CA GLN A 191 -30.38 -1.71 8.58
C GLN A 191 -30.08 -1.98 10.07
N LEU A 192 -30.24 -0.96 10.94
CA LEU A 192 -30.10 -1.12 12.39
C LEU A 192 -31.20 -1.99 13.01
N ALA A 193 -32.37 -2.09 12.39
CA ALA A 193 -33.46 -2.98 12.80
C ALA A 193 -33.35 -4.40 12.24
N ASP A 194 -32.51 -4.62 11.24
CA ASP A 194 -32.31 -5.94 10.61
C ASP A 194 -31.69 -6.94 11.61
N ARG A 195 -32.19 -8.19 11.58
CA ARG A 195 -31.76 -9.28 12.48
C ARG A 195 -30.67 -10.17 11.91
N SER A 196 -30.22 -9.90 10.68
CA SER A 196 -29.13 -10.64 10.04
C SER A 196 -27.78 -10.37 10.74
N THR A 197 -26.76 -11.13 10.35
CA THR A 197 -25.37 -10.89 10.75
C THR A 197 -24.91 -9.48 10.38
N LEU A 198 -25.31 -9.02 9.19
CA LEU A 198 -24.98 -7.65 8.75
C LEU A 198 -25.67 -6.60 9.65
N GLY A 199 -26.95 -6.77 9.98
CA GLY A 199 -27.66 -5.88 10.90
C GLY A 199 -27.04 -5.86 12.30
N ASP A 200 -26.57 -7.01 12.81
CA ASP A 200 -25.82 -7.05 14.08
C ASP A 200 -24.51 -6.25 14.02
N ILE A 201 -23.74 -6.40 12.96
CA ILE A 201 -22.51 -5.64 12.74
C ILE A 201 -22.82 -4.13 12.71
N TYR A 202 -23.80 -3.69 11.90
CA TYR A 202 -24.18 -2.27 11.82
C TYR A 202 -24.61 -1.71 13.17
N ARG A 203 -25.43 -2.42 13.96
CA ARG A 203 -25.85 -1.97 15.29
C ARG A 203 -24.68 -1.80 16.26
N ARG A 204 -23.78 -2.78 16.30
CA ARG A 204 -22.64 -2.76 17.24
C ARG A 204 -21.64 -1.70 16.85
N VAL A 205 -21.27 -1.61 15.56
CA VAL A 205 -20.38 -0.56 15.06
C VAL A 205 -20.97 0.83 15.28
N TYR A 206 -22.26 1.04 14.96
CA TYR A 206 -22.93 2.31 15.20
C TYR A 206 -22.85 2.73 16.65
N ARG A 207 -23.18 1.84 17.59
CA ARG A 207 -23.13 2.12 19.03
C ARG A 207 -21.70 2.47 19.48
N LEU A 208 -20.72 1.71 19.04
CA LEU A 208 -19.32 1.91 19.38
C LEU A 208 -18.81 3.28 18.90
N LEU A 209 -18.97 3.58 17.62
CA LEU A 209 -18.48 4.82 17.03
C LEU A 209 -19.25 6.04 17.56
N HIS A 210 -20.56 5.91 17.76
CA HIS A 210 -21.37 6.98 18.32
C HIS A 210 -21.00 7.29 19.78
N ALA A 211 -20.78 6.26 20.61
CA ALA A 211 -20.39 6.44 22.02
C ALA A 211 -19.02 7.11 22.16
N HIS A 212 -18.09 6.81 21.23
CA HIS A 212 -16.70 7.27 21.31
C HIS A 212 -16.34 8.37 20.31
N HIS A 213 -17.34 9.03 19.65
CA HIS A 213 -17.08 9.95 18.55
C HIS A 213 -16.14 11.12 18.91
N LYS A 214 -16.22 11.66 20.14
CA LYS A 214 -15.34 12.74 20.59
C LYS A 214 -13.89 12.26 20.78
N LEU A 215 -13.73 11.09 21.37
CA LEU A 215 -12.43 10.45 21.56
C LEU A 215 -11.76 10.16 20.21
N ILE A 216 -12.52 9.57 19.28
CA ILE A 216 -12.05 9.27 17.91
C ILE A 216 -11.63 10.55 17.20
N ALA A 217 -12.45 11.60 17.25
CA ALA A 217 -12.13 12.89 16.63
C ALA A 217 -10.85 13.54 17.20
N ALA A 218 -10.65 13.43 18.52
CA ALA A 218 -9.47 13.99 19.20
C ALA A 218 -8.15 13.27 18.82
N HIS A 219 -8.23 11.99 18.42
CA HIS A 219 -7.06 11.18 18.09
C HIS A 219 -6.91 10.89 16.59
N ARG A 220 -7.60 11.67 15.73
CA ARG A 220 -7.40 11.60 14.29
C ARG A 220 -5.97 11.97 13.93
N PRO A 221 -5.23 11.12 13.17
CA PRO A 221 -3.88 11.46 12.70
C PRO A 221 -3.86 12.76 11.88
N LYS A 222 -2.90 13.62 12.15
CA LYS A 222 -2.76 14.95 11.54
C LYS A 222 -1.87 14.93 10.29
N VAL A 223 -1.94 13.87 9.52
CA VAL A 223 -1.19 13.66 8.28
C VAL A 223 -2.13 13.52 7.09
N SER A 224 -1.62 13.77 5.88
CA SER A 224 -2.39 13.61 4.64
C SER A 224 -2.75 12.16 4.32
N LYS A 225 -1.89 11.22 4.72
CA LYS A 225 -2.03 9.79 4.53
C LYS A 225 -1.91 9.04 5.85
N ASN A 226 -2.86 8.15 6.14
CA ASN A 226 -2.77 7.22 7.26
C ASN A 226 -3.43 5.90 6.89
N SER A 227 -2.76 4.77 7.15
CA SER A 227 -3.29 3.41 6.99
C SER A 227 -3.18 2.58 8.27
N THR A 228 -2.80 3.19 9.40
CA THR A 228 -2.66 2.51 10.68
C THR A 228 -4.01 2.24 11.34
N GLY A 229 -4.16 1.07 11.92
CA GLY A 229 -5.41 0.64 12.54
C GLY A 229 -6.55 0.45 11.54
N TYR A 230 -7.78 0.60 12.00
CA TYR A 230 -8.98 0.67 11.15
C TYR A 230 -9.41 2.13 10.98
N ASN A 231 -9.93 2.51 9.80
CA ASN A 231 -10.38 3.89 9.58
C ASN A 231 -11.73 4.17 10.29
N ILE A 232 -11.70 4.19 11.63
CA ILE A 232 -12.82 4.57 12.47
C ILE A 232 -13.12 6.07 12.38
N PHE A 233 -12.18 6.86 11.86
CA PHE A 233 -12.23 8.31 11.80
C PHE A 233 -13.21 8.83 10.75
N ASP A 234 -13.45 8.05 9.68
CA ASP A 234 -14.34 8.42 8.57
C ASP A 234 -15.54 7.49 8.44
N ALA A 235 -15.64 6.44 9.27
CA ALA A 235 -16.73 5.48 9.22
C ALA A 235 -18.07 6.06 9.70
N TRP A 236 -18.04 7.08 10.58
CA TRP A 236 -19.21 7.79 11.07
C TRP A 236 -19.01 9.30 11.09
N ASP A 237 -19.77 10.05 10.32
CA ASP A 237 -19.70 11.52 10.21
C ASP A 237 -20.78 12.27 11.01
N GLY A 238 -21.56 11.56 11.85
CA GLY A 238 -22.71 12.10 12.59
C GLY A 238 -24.06 11.91 11.88
N LYS A 239 -24.06 11.53 10.60
CA LYS A 239 -25.25 11.35 9.76
C LYS A 239 -25.21 10.06 8.93
N THR A 240 -24.06 9.72 8.40
CA THR A 240 -23.81 8.58 7.50
C THR A 240 -22.92 7.56 8.19
N LEU A 241 -23.32 6.30 8.20
CA LEU A 241 -22.46 5.18 8.59
C LEU A 241 -21.98 4.46 7.33
N ASP A 242 -20.66 4.47 7.12
CA ASP A 242 -20.01 3.85 5.97
C ASP A 242 -19.00 2.77 6.43
N LEU A 243 -19.45 1.51 6.43
CA LEU A 243 -18.59 0.39 6.80
C LEU A 243 -17.49 0.12 5.75
N ASN A 244 -17.62 0.64 4.51
CA ASN A 244 -16.52 0.54 3.54
C ASN A 244 -15.23 1.19 4.07
N LYS A 245 -15.33 2.24 4.90
CA LYS A 245 -14.17 2.88 5.53
C LYS A 245 -13.40 1.94 6.47
N LEU A 246 -14.08 1.00 7.11
CA LEU A 246 -13.46 -0.04 7.95
C LEU A 246 -12.90 -1.19 7.12
N ILE A 247 -13.58 -1.56 6.02
CA ILE A 247 -13.22 -2.68 5.14
C ILE A 247 -11.98 -2.30 4.31
N VAL A 248 -11.97 -1.11 3.72
CA VAL A 248 -10.81 -0.57 2.99
C VAL A 248 -9.66 -0.35 3.99
N GLY A 249 -8.52 -0.98 3.73
CA GLY A 249 -7.38 -0.95 4.63
C GLY A 249 -7.44 -1.97 5.78
N SER A 250 -8.43 -2.88 5.80
CA SER A 250 -8.52 -3.93 6.82
C SER A 250 -7.55 -5.09 6.62
N GLN A 251 -6.85 -5.17 5.49
CA GLN A 251 -5.97 -6.29 5.13
C GLN A 251 -6.67 -7.67 5.23
N GLY A 252 -7.98 -7.71 4.92
CA GLY A 252 -8.76 -8.93 4.97
C GLY A 252 -9.00 -9.48 6.38
N THR A 253 -8.84 -8.68 7.43
CA THR A 253 -9.08 -9.12 8.83
C THR A 253 -10.55 -9.04 9.24
N LEU A 254 -11.40 -8.36 8.46
CA LEU A 254 -12.83 -8.15 8.77
C LEU A 254 -13.78 -8.99 7.90
N GLY A 255 -13.27 -9.64 6.86
CA GLY A 255 -14.04 -10.45 5.92
C GLY A 255 -13.32 -10.58 4.58
N ILE A 256 -13.95 -11.24 3.62
CA ILE A 256 -13.38 -11.52 2.30
C ILE A 256 -14.12 -10.72 1.24
N VAL A 257 -13.47 -9.71 0.68
CA VAL A 257 -14.04 -8.86 -0.40
C VAL A 257 -14.07 -9.67 -1.71
N THR A 258 -15.24 -9.72 -2.34
CA THR A 258 -15.50 -10.43 -3.60
C THR A 258 -15.72 -9.50 -4.79
N GLU A 259 -16.10 -8.25 -4.54
CA GLU A 259 -16.23 -7.19 -5.54
C GLU A 259 -16.06 -5.81 -4.87
N ALA A 260 -15.47 -4.85 -5.57
CA ALA A 260 -15.44 -3.45 -5.17
C ALA A 260 -15.92 -2.54 -6.30
N THR A 261 -16.71 -1.52 -5.97
CA THR A 261 -17.18 -0.49 -6.90
C THR A 261 -16.47 0.82 -6.59
N PHE A 262 -15.88 1.40 -7.61
CA PHE A 262 -15.10 2.62 -7.52
C PHE A 262 -15.80 3.79 -8.20
N LYS A 263 -15.79 4.94 -7.54
CA LYS A 263 -16.05 6.22 -8.19
C LYS A 263 -14.82 6.61 -9.01
N LEU A 264 -15.06 7.02 -10.24
CA LEU A 264 -14.05 7.50 -11.16
C LEU A 264 -14.09 9.03 -11.25
N VAL A 265 -13.00 9.64 -11.67
CA VAL A 265 -12.89 11.08 -11.92
C VAL A 265 -12.48 11.33 -13.36
N GLU A 266 -12.72 12.54 -13.86
CA GLU A 266 -12.27 12.94 -15.18
C GLU A 266 -10.75 12.85 -15.31
N ASN A 267 -10.29 12.29 -16.42
CA ASN A 267 -8.89 12.25 -16.75
C ASN A 267 -8.44 13.62 -17.28
N LYS A 268 -7.50 14.25 -16.58
CA LYS A 268 -6.87 15.49 -17.05
C LYS A 268 -5.67 15.15 -17.95
N PRO A 269 -5.78 15.30 -19.27
CA PRO A 269 -4.75 14.82 -20.18
C PRO A 269 -3.51 15.72 -20.26
N LEU A 270 -3.64 16.98 -19.83
CA LEU A 270 -2.53 17.94 -19.85
C LEU A 270 -1.73 17.84 -18.56
N THR A 271 -0.46 17.50 -18.70
CA THR A 271 0.52 17.48 -17.61
C THR A 271 1.76 18.27 -17.98
N GLY A 272 2.50 18.71 -17.00
CA GLY A 272 3.84 19.26 -17.17
C GLY A 272 4.68 18.99 -15.94
N MET A 273 5.95 18.70 -16.15
CA MET A 273 6.87 18.25 -15.10
C MET A 273 8.11 19.12 -15.04
N CYS A 274 8.50 19.46 -13.80
CA CYS A 274 9.85 19.90 -13.46
C CYS A 274 10.61 18.78 -12.78
N VAL A 275 11.88 18.67 -13.07
CA VAL A 275 12.83 17.79 -12.40
C VAL A 275 13.83 18.65 -11.66
N VAL A 276 13.95 18.44 -10.34
CA VAL A 276 14.86 19.20 -9.48
C VAL A 276 16.00 18.27 -9.07
N PHE A 277 17.22 18.64 -9.44
CA PHE A 277 18.44 17.90 -9.09
C PHE A 277 19.08 18.52 -7.86
N MET A 278 19.15 17.76 -6.77
CA MET A 278 19.65 18.22 -5.48
C MET A 278 21.04 17.61 -5.20
N PRO A 279 22.08 18.40 -4.98
CA PRO A 279 23.43 17.91 -4.66
C PRO A 279 23.52 17.29 -3.25
N ASN A 280 22.65 17.70 -2.34
CA ASN A 280 22.47 17.18 -0.98
C ASN A 280 20.99 17.23 -0.57
N MET A 281 20.66 16.73 0.62
CA MET A 281 19.29 16.73 1.16
C MET A 281 19.02 17.83 2.21
N ASP A 282 19.98 18.72 2.46
CA ASP A 282 19.93 19.67 3.58
C ASP A 282 18.70 20.58 3.55
N ASN A 283 18.30 21.01 2.36
CA ASN A 283 17.15 21.89 2.15
C ASN A 283 15.87 21.17 1.69
N LEU A 284 15.84 19.84 1.68
CA LEU A 284 14.71 19.07 1.13
C LEU A 284 13.38 19.48 1.77
N GLY A 285 13.32 19.57 3.10
CA GLY A 285 12.09 19.94 3.81
C GLY A 285 11.61 21.35 3.48
N HIS A 286 12.53 22.31 3.34
CA HIS A 286 12.21 23.69 2.95
C HIS A 286 11.69 23.74 1.51
N ILE A 287 12.37 23.08 0.58
CA ILE A 287 11.97 23.00 -0.83
C ILE A 287 10.56 22.40 -0.98
N ILE A 288 10.26 21.31 -0.27
CA ILE A 288 8.91 20.71 -0.28
C ILE A 288 7.87 21.74 0.17
N ASN A 289 8.12 22.44 1.29
CA ASN A 289 7.19 23.43 1.82
C ASN A 289 7.00 24.64 0.90
N ASP A 290 8.03 25.05 0.14
CA ASP A 290 7.92 26.12 -0.85
C ASP A 290 7.13 25.67 -2.10
N LEU A 291 7.16 24.39 -2.45
CA LEU A 291 6.47 23.86 -3.63
C LEU A 291 4.99 23.51 -3.38
N LEU A 292 4.63 23.06 -2.17
CA LEU A 292 3.25 22.64 -1.85
C LEU A 292 2.18 23.71 -2.11
N PRO A 293 2.40 25.02 -1.86
CA PRO A 293 1.42 26.07 -2.18
C PRO A 293 1.08 26.18 -3.66
N LEU A 294 1.95 25.68 -4.58
CA LEU A 294 1.69 25.65 -6.02
C LEU A 294 0.72 24.53 -6.41
N LYS A 295 0.33 23.65 -5.46
CA LYS A 295 -0.59 22.52 -5.64
C LYS A 295 -0.15 21.59 -6.78
N PRO A 296 1.06 21.02 -6.72
CA PRO A 296 1.46 20.01 -7.68
C PRO A 296 0.54 18.79 -7.62
N SER A 297 0.29 18.16 -8.76
CA SER A 297 -0.47 16.91 -8.84
C SER A 297 0.32 15.74 -8.26
N SER A 298 1.65 15.83 -8.35
CA SER A 298 2.59 14.87 -7.78
C SER A 298 3.88 15.57 -7.35
N LEU A 299 4.44 15.17 -6.22
CA LEU A 299 5.75 15.59 -5.73
C LEU A 299 6.48 14.36 -5.18
N GLU A 300 7.32 13.79 -6.05
CA GLU A 300 7.98 12.50 -5.85
C GLU A 300 9.49 12.66 -5.70
N SER A 301 10.12 11.68 -5.05
CA SER A 301 11.58 11.65 -4.96
C SER A 301 12.17 10.28 -5.25
N PHE A 302 13.42 10.27 -5.68
CA PHE A 302 14.30 9.11 -5.68
C PHE A 302 15.78 9.53 -5.54
N ASP A 303 16.58 8.66 -4.95
CA ASP A 303 17.96 8.94 -4.57
C ASP A 303 19.01 8.58 -5.64
N GLU A 304 20.28 8.94 -5.36
CA GLU A 304 21.41 8.64 -6.24
C GLU A 304 21.65 7.14 -6.42
N HIS A 305 21.30 6.31 -5.43
CA HIS A 305 21.46 4.86 -5.53
C HIS A 305 20.54 4.31 -6.59
N THR A 306 19.29 4.76 -6.60
CA THR A 306 18.32 4.49 -7.65
C THR A 306 18.85 4.87 -9.02
N LEU A 307 19.45 6.05 -9.14
CA LEU A 307 20.00 6.55 -10.39
C LEU A 307 21.19 5.71 -10.85
N LYS A 308 22.14 5.39 -9.95
CA LYS A 308 23.30 4.51 -10.25
C LYS A 308 22.85 3.13 -10.69
N PHE A 309 21.81 2.57 -10.07
CA PHE A 309 21.23 1.30 -10.48
C PHE A 309 20.56 1.40 -11.85
N ALA A 310 19.78 2.44 -12.11
CA ALA A 310 19.18 2.65 -13.43
C ALA A 310 20.23 2.67 -14.54
N PHE A 311 21.39 3.33 -14.34
CA PHE A 311 22.50 3.33 -15.29
C PHE A 311 23.19 1.98 -15.43
N ARG A 312 23.54 1.34 -14.31
CA ARG A 312 24.25 0.06 -14.34
C ARG A 312 23.43 -1.03 -15.03
N PHE A 313 22.11 -0.98 -14.93
CA PHE A 313 21.20 -1.97 -15.50
C PHE A 313 20.57 -1.53 -16.79
N PHE A 314 20.80 -0.30 -17.24
CA PHE A 314 20.37 0.17 -18.55
C PHE A 314 20.70 -0.83 -19.65
N PHE A 315 21.91 -1.36 -19.66
CA PHE A 315 22.33 -2.40 -20.60
C PHE A 315 21.66 -3.77 -20.40
N THR A 316 21.00 -4.01 -19.27
CA THR A 316 20.25 -5.24 -19.01
C THR A 316 18.79 -5.14 -19.45
N PHE A 317 18.28 -3.94 -19.62
CA PHE A 317 16.91 -3.68 -20.10
C PHE A 317 16.64 -4.21 -21.52
N HIS A 318 17.68 -4.38 -22.36
CA HIS A 318 17.50 -4.97 -23.69
C HIS A 318 16.90 -6.38 -23.63
N ARG A 319 17.18 -7.15 -22.58
CA ARG A 319 16.63 -8.50 -22.39
C ARG A 319 15.15 -8.52 -22.03
N THR A 320 14.66 -7.43 -21.40
CA THR A 320 13.28 -7.34 -20.91
C THR A 320 12.36 -6.60 -21.89
N LEU A 321 12.89 -5.60 -22.60
CA LEU A 321 12.12 -4.72 -23.48
C LEU A 321 12.27 -5.04 -24.98
N GLY A 322 13.21 -5.92 -25.37
CA GLY A 322 13.58 -6.20 -26.75
C GLY A 322 14.43 -5.10 -27.40
N TRP A 323 15.26 -5.47 -28.39
CA TRP A 323 16.27 -4.58 -28.98
C TRP A 323 15.74 -3.29 -29.58
N LYS A 324 14.54 -3.29 -30.22
CA LYS A 324 13.96 -2.09 -30.84
C LYS A 324 13.57 -1.04 -29.80
N LYS A 325 12.88 -1.45 -28.73
CA LYS A 325 12.50 -0.55 -27.62
C LYS A 325 13.74 -0.11 -26.82
N PHE A 326 14.73 -0.97 -26.67
CA PHE A 326 15.99 -0.67 -25.99
C PHE A 326 16.83 0.38 -26.74
N ILE A 327 16.99 0.29 -28.07
CA ILE A 327 17.71 1.28 -28.86
C ILE A 327 16.98 2.63 -28.82
N LEU A 328 15.65 2.62 -28.96
CA LEU A 328 14.83 3.84 -28.87
C LEU A 328 14.92 4.50 -27.48
N LEU A 329 14.89 3.69 -26.44
CA LEU A 329 15.10 4.13 -25.05
C LEU A 329 16.52 4.66 -24.86
N GLY A 330 17.55 3.97 -25.37
CA GLY A 330 18.96 4.35 -25.31
C GLY A 330 19.25 5.69 -25.96
N LEU A 331 18.82 5.86 -27.21
CA LEU A 331 18.95 7.14 -27.94
C LEU A 331 18.23 8.28 -27.22
N SER A 332 17.14 7.98 -26.53
CA SER A 332 16.36 8.97 -25.79
C SER A 332 16.97 9.35 -24.45
N PHE A 333 17.87 8.51 -23.87
CA PHE A 333 18.60 8.81 -22.65
C PHE A 333 19.90 9.59 -22.90
N ILE A 334 20.39 9.66 -24.16
CA ILE A 334 21.63 10.37 -24.50
C ILE A 334 21.64 11.82 -23.96
N PRO A 335 20.58 12.63 -24.08
CA PRO A 335 20.59 13.99 -23.55
C PRO A 335 20.58 14.07 -22.02
N VAL A 336 20.05 13.04 -21.34
CA VAL A 336 20.09 12.90 -19.88
C VAL A 336 21.47 12.36 -19.48
N LEU A 337 22.04 11.44 -20.24
CA LEU A 337 23.39 10.91 -20.05
C LEU A 337 24.44 11.99 -20.24
N ASP A 338 24.32 12.83 -21.26
CA ASP A 338 25.30 13.90 -21.57
C ASP A 338 25.39 14.91 -20.43
N LYS A 339 24.24 15.28 -19.87
CA LYS A 339 24.21 16.12 -18.66
C LYS A 339 24.68 15.38 -17.42
N LEU A 340 24.31 14.11 -17.23
CA LEU A 340 24.77 13.31 -16.09
C LEU A 340 26.28 12.98 -16.18
N ILE A 341 26.82 12.79 -17.37
CA ILE A 341 28.28 12.66 -17.60
C ILE A 341 28.99 13.96 -17.19
N LYS A 342 28.38 15.11 -17.45
CA LYS A 342 28.86 16.41 -16.96
C LYS A 342 28.88 16.49 -15.43
N TYR A 343 27.98 15.75 -14.75
CA TYR A 343 27.91 15.64 -13.29
C TYR A 343 28.58 14.39 -12.71
N LEU A 344 29.23 13.55 -13.54
CA LEU A 344 29.89 12.31 -13.09
C LEU A 344 30.81 12.46 -11.84
N PRO A 345 31.44 13.61 -11.55
CA PRO A 345 32.13 13.79 -10.27
C PRO A 345 31.19 14.09 -9.09
N ARG A 346 29.92 14.50 -9.33
CA ARG A 346 28.95 14.92 -8.31
C ARG A 346 27.53 14.58 -8.76
N LEU A 347 27.18 13.28 -8.79
CA LEU A 347 25.80 12.88 -9.02
C LEU A 347 24.87 13.51 -7.97
N PRO A 348 23.67 13.98 -8.36
CA PRO A 348 22.71 14.50 -7.40
C PRO A 348 22.35 13.44 -6.37
N LYS A 349 22.31 13.83 -5.10
CA LYS A 349 21.95 12.92 -4.00
C LYS A 349 20.47 12.56 -4.01
N LEU A 350 19.65 13.49 -4.49
CA LEU A 350 18.21 13.30 -4.61
C LEU A 350 17.69 13.99 -5.88
N ILE A 351 16.68 13.39 -6.48
CA ILE A 351 15.94 13.97 -7.60
C ILE A 351 14.48 14.12 -7.18
N LEU A 352 13.90 15.32 -7.38
CA LEU A 352 12.47 15.54 -7.19
C LEU A 352 11.78 15.64 -8.54
N LEU A 353 10.63 14.99 -8.66
CA LEU A 353 9.68 15.12 -9.76
C LEU A 353 8.51 15.95 -9.28
N VAL A 354 8.30 17.10 -9.89
CA VAL A 354 7.20 18.02 -9.59
C VAL A 354 6.28 18.06 -10.79
N GLU A 355 5.14 17.40 -10.70
CA GLU A 355 4.15 17.33 -11.80
C GLU A 355 2.96 18.25 -11.49
N PHE A 356 2.46 18.89 -12.53
CA PHE A 356 1.22 19.66 -12.51
C PHE A 356 0.25 19.11 -13.54
N GLU A 357 -1.03 19.09 -13.20
CA GLU A 357 -2.17 18.89 -14.09
C GLU A 357 -2.90 20.22 -14.26
N GLY A 358 -3.43 20.47 -15.46
CA GLY A 358 -4.17 21.70 -15.76
C GLY A 358 -5.15 21.55 -16.90
N GLU A 359 -6.02 22.54 -17.05
CA GLU A 359 -6.97 22.65 -18.16
C GLU A 359 -6.29 23.24 -19.41
N THR A 360 -5.27 24.08 -19.22
CA THR A 360 -4.52 24.73 -20.30
C THR A 360 -3.02 24.58 -20.10
N GLN A 361 -2.30 24.59 -21.21
CA GLN A 361 -0.83 24.55 -21.17
C GLN A 361 -0.24 25.80 -20.50
N GLU A 362 -0.88 26.96 -20.69
CA GLU A 362 -0.45 28.24 -20.08
C GLU A 362 -0.51 28.21 -18.55
N GLU A 363 -1.56 27.58 -17.97
CA GLU A 363 -1.65 27.39 -16.51
C GLU A 363 -0.48 26.56 -15.99
N ILE A 364 -0.16 25.46 -16.68
CA ILE A 364 0.94 24.56 -16.32
C ILE A 364 2.27 25.30 -16.45
N ASP A 365 2.48 26.04 -17.54
CA ASP A 365 3.72 26.77 -17.80
C ASP A 365 4.00 27.81 -16.72
N LYS A 366 3.00 28.58 -16.30
CA LYS A 366 3.10 29.53 -15.18
C LYS A 366 3.51 28.87 -13.88
N LYS A 367 2.94 27.70 -13.55
CA LYS A 367 3.31 26.95 -12.35
C LYS A 367 4.77 26.48 -12.42
N ILE A 368 5.22 26.03 -13.59
CA ILE A 368 6.60 25.59 -13.81
C ILE A 368 7.60 26.75 -13.68
N GLU A 369 7.26 27.92 -14.21
CA GLU A 369 8.06 29.13 -14.04
C GLU A 369 8.15 29.54 -12.56
N GLU A 370 7.05 29.45 -11.83
CA GLU A 370 7.01 29.75 -10.40
C GLU A 370 7.87 28.76 -9.57
N VAL A 371 7.92 27.47 -9.95
CA VAL A 371 8.86 26.51 -9.34
C VAL A 371 10.29 27.00 -9.51
N THR A 372 10.68 27.36 -10.72
CA THR A 372 12.04 27.82 -11.01
C THR A 372 12.39 29.08 -10.20
N TYR A 373 11.45 30.02 -10.11
CA TYR A 373 11.62 31.25 -9.34
C TYR A 373 11.80 30.95 -7.83
N ARG A 374 10.91 30.16 -7.23
CA ARG A 374 10.99 29.83 -5.79
C ARG A 374 12.26 29.07 -5.43
N LEU A 375 12.70 28.19 -6.32
CA LEU A 375 13.89 27.38 -6.07
C LEU A 375 15.22 28.08 -6.38
N SER A 376 15.19 29.27 -6.98
CA SER A 376 16.40 30.05 -7.30
C SER A 376 17.26 30.45 -6.09
N GLN A 377 16.69 30.42 -4.88
CA GLN A 377 17.39 30.69 -3.63
C GLN A 377 18.19 29.48 -3.10
N TYR A 378 17.97 28.28 -3.64
CA TYR A 378 18.63 27.04 -3.23
C TYR A 378 19.69 26.61 -4.24
N ASP A 379 20.71 25.90 -3.77
CA ASP A 379 21.73 25.27 -4.63
C ASP A 379 21.14 24.00 -5.27
N VAL A 380 20.24 24.18 -6.24
CA VAL A 380 19.57 23.10 -6.99
C VAL A 380 19.47 23.47 -8.47
N GLU A 381 19.47 22.46 -9.35
CA GLU A 381 19.17 22.67 -10.77
C GLU A 381 17.74 22.25 -11.05
N VAL A 382 16.96 23.15 -11.65
CA VAL A 382 15.59 22.90 -12.08
C VAL A 382 15.57 22.70 -13.59
N GLN A 383 15.04 21.58 -14.05
CA GLN A 383 14.88 21.27 -15.47
C GLN A 383 13.42 21.00 -15.79
N ARG A 384 12.86 21.70 -16.78
CA ARG A 384 11.55 21.37 -17.35
C ARG A 384 11.65 20.13 -18.24
N ALA A 385 10.73 19.18 -18.10
CA ALA A 385 10.56 18.08 -19.06
C ALA A 385 10.09 18.65 -20.41
N ARG A 386 10.69 18.16 -21.51
CA ARG A 386 10.47 18.73 -22.85
C ARG A 386 9.12 18.32 -23.45
N ASP A 387 8.69 17.10 -23.19
CA ASP A 387 7.49 16.49 -23.71
C ASP A 387 7.06 15.30 -22.83
N LYS A 388 5.90 14.72 -23.10
CA LYS A 388 5.36 13.55 -22.37
C LYS A 388 6.32 12.35 -22.36
N LYS A 389 7.04 12.10 -23.45
CA LYS A 389 8.03 10.99 -23.49
C LYS A 389 9.18 11.24 -22.53
N HIS A 390 9.52 12.49 -22.30
CA HIS A 390 10.56 12.85 -21.34
C HIS A 390 10.04 12.71 -19.90
N GLU A 391 8.80 13.08 -19.61
CA GLU A 391 8.13 12.82 -18.32
C GLU A 391 8.06 11.32 -18.02
N GLU A 392 7.58 10.50 -18.97
CA GLU A 392 7.48 9.05 -18.84
C GLU A 392 8.82 8.37 -18.47
N LYS A 393 9.96 8.90 -18.94
CA LYS A 393 11.29 8.37 -18.60
C LYS A 393 11.62 8.58 -17.12
N PHE A 394 11.34 9.75 -16.57
CA PHE A 394 11.55 10.02 -15.16
C PHE A 394 10.62 9.18 -14.29
N TRP A 395 9.35 9.03 -14.71
CA TRP A 395 8.42 8.13 -14.08
C TRP A 395 8.87 6.67 -14.11
N LEU A 396 9.37 6.20 -15.25
CA LEU A 396 9.90 4.85 -15.37
C LEU A 396 11.10 4.64 -14.43
N MET A 397 12.04 5.57 -14.37
CA MET A 397 13.17 5.51 -13.44
C MET A 397 12.68 5.42 -11.99
N ARG A 398 11.70 6.25 -11.60
CA ARG A 398 11.13 6.26 -10.25
C ARG A 398 10.43 4.94 -9.91
N ARG A 399 9.61 4.41 -10.82
CA ARG A 399 8.84 3.16 -10.60
C ARG A 399 9.72 1.90 -10.61
N GLU A 400 10.67 1.83 -11.53
CA GLU A 400 11.54 0.65 -11.68
C GLU A 400 12.69 0.61 -10.66
N SER A 401 12.97 1.72 -9.98
CA SER A 401 14.05 1.83 -9.00
C SER A 401 14.04 0.71 -7.97
N PHE A 402 12.87 0.42 -7.42
CA PHE A 402 12.67 -0.61 -6.42
C PHE A 402 12.86 -2.03 -6.96
N ASN A 403 12.32 -2.30 -8.15
CA ASN A 403 12.46 -3.59 -8.83
C ASN A 403 13.91 -3.91 -9.19
N LEU A 404 14.66 -2.90 -9.64
CA LEU A 404 16.08 -3.02 -9.98
C LEU A 404 16.92 -3.26 -8.75
N LEU A 405 16.66 -2.57 -7.66
CA LEU A 405 17.33 -2.76 -6.40
C LEU A 405 17.17 -4.21 -5.92
N ARG A 406 15.95 -4.71 -5.87
CA ARG A 406 15.59 -6.04 -5.38
C ARG A 406 16.26 -7.17 -6.18
N LYS A 407 16.42 -7.02 -7.51
CA LYS A 407 16.98 -8.05 -8.40
C LYS A 407 18.50 -8.13 -8.36
N ASN A 408 19.20 -7.12 -7.87
CA ASN A 408 20.62 -6.96 -8.16
C ASN A 408 21.56 -6.95 -6.94
N VAL A 409 21.03 -7.10 -5.75
CA VAL A 409 21.84 -7.19 -4.53
C VAL A 409 22.08 -8.67 -4.20
N LYS A 410 23.31 -9.15 -4.47
CA LYS A 410 23.63 -10.59 -4.40
C LYS A 410 23.63 -11.23 -3.01
N LYS A 411 23.79 -10.49 -1.92
CA LYS A 411 23.87 -11.01 -0.54
C LYS A 411 22.96 -10.26 0.44
N LYS A 412 22.38 -9.15 0.02
CA LYS A 412 21.48 -8.34 0.84
C LYS A 412 20.10 -8.36 0.21
N HIS A 413 19.09 -8.30 1.03
CA HIS A 413 17.69 -8.29 0.60
C HIS A 413 17.02 -7.05 1.14
N THR A 414 15.94 -6.62 0.49
CA THR A 414 15.12 -5.52 0.98
C THR A 414 14.46 -5.92 2.30
N ALA A 415 14.59 -5.06 3.29
CA ALA A 415 14.01 -5.22 4.62
C ALA A 415 13.15 -3.98 4.95
N PRO A 416 11.89 -3.89 4.47
CA PRO A 416 11.06 -2.69 4.56
C PRO A 416 10.44 -2.53 5.96
N PHE A 417 11.26 -2.47 7.02
CA PHE A 417 10.77 -2.34 8.39
C PHE A 417 10.56 -0.89 8.84
N ILE A 418 11.28 0.07 8.25
CA ILE A 418 11.12 1.52 8.47
C ILE A 418 10.57 2.21 7.22
N ASP A 419 9.92 1.46 6.36
CA ASP A 419 9.28 1.94 5.15
C ASP A 419 7.93 2.61 5.46
N ASP A 420 7.48 3.51 4.57
CA ASP A 420 6.15 4.10 4.57
C ASP A 420 5.83 5.06 5.74
N LEU A 421 6.85 5.70 6.29
CA LEU A 421 6.68 6.73 7.32
C LEU A 421 6.02 7.97 6.75
N VAL A 422 5.15 8.61 7.52
CA VAL A 422 4.53 9.90 7.16
C VAL A 422 4.76 10.92 8.26
N VAL A 423 5.30 12.08 7.89
CA VAL A 423 5.46 13.23 8.80
C VAL A 423 4.90 14.47 8.12
N PRO A 424 4.13 15.32 8.81
CA PRO A 424 3.63 16.56 8.19
C PRO A 424 4.76 17.36 7.55
N PRO A 425 4.62 17.80 6.28
CA PRO A 425 5.72 18.45 5.54
C PRO A 425 6.38 19.62 6.27
N LYS A 426 5.63 20.37 7.07
CA LYS A 426 6.15 21.49 7.88
C LYS A 426 7.26 21.09 8.86
N HIS A 427 7.31 19.81 9.26
CA HIS A 427 8.30 19.29 10.20
C HIS A 427 9.52 18.62 9.53
N LEU A 428 9.49 18.45 8.21
CA LEU A 428 10.57 17.77 7.47
C LEU A 428 11.96 18.41 7.65
N PRO A 429 12.09 19.77 7.73
CA PRO A 429 13.40 20.39 7.98
C PRO A 429 14.09 19.88 9.24
N ASP A 430 13.33 19.67 10.31
CA ASP A 430 13.86 19.19 11.60
C ASP A 430 13.89 17.66 11.71
N PHE A 431 12.98 16.98 11.03
CA PHE A 431 12.82 15.53 11.08
C PHE A 431 13.92 14.79 10.30
N LEU A 432 14.18 15.19 9.05
CA LEU A 432 15.08 14.46 8.16
C LEU A 432 16.52 14.36 8.67
N PRO A 433 17.16 15.41 9.23
CA PRO A 433 18.48 15.27 9.82
C PRO A 433 18.55 14.28 10.98
N GLN A 434 17.53 14.27 11.86
CA GLN A 434 17.45 13.33 12.99
C GLN A 434 17.26 11.90 12.51
N LEU A 435 16.40 11.68 11.51
CA LEU A 435 16.22 10.37 10.88
C LEU A 435 17.53 9.87 10.28
N THR A 436 18.23 10.71 9.51
CA THR A 436 19.53 10.35 8.92
C THR A 436 20.52 9.92 9.99
N ALA A 437 20.62 10.67 11.11
CA ALA A 437 21.52 10.33 12.21
C ALA A 437 21.19 8.97 12.86
N ILE A 438 19.90 8.61 12.96
CA ILE A 438 19.50 7.28 13.44
C ILE A 438 19.99 6.21 12.46
N LEU A 439 19.70 6.35 11.16
CA LEU A 439 20.06 5.35 10.13
C LEU A 439 21.58 5.14 10.03
N GLU A 440 22.36 6.20 10.13
CA GLU A 440 23.84 6.15 10.14
C GLU A 440 24.38 5.42 11.39
N ARG A 441 23.81 5.63 12.57
CA ARG A 441 24.21 4.95 13.81
C ARG A 441 24.01 3.44 13.73
N TYR A 442 22.97 2.97 13.02
CA TYR A 442 22.74 1.55 12.76
C TYR A 442 23.55 1.01 11.57
N GLU A 443 24.36 1.85 10.90
CA GLU A 443 25.16 1.51 9.73
C GLU A 443 24.32 0.85 8.61
N LEU A 444 23.10 1.36 8.40
CA LEU A 444 22.21 0.81 7.40
C LEU A 444 22.60 1.27 6.00
N LEU A 445 22.69 0.32 5.07
CA LEU A 445 22.64 0.63 3.65
C LEU A 445 21.17 0.68 3.24
N TYR A 446 20.69 1.80 2.74
CA TYR A 446 19.29 1.99 2.39
C TYR A 446 19.12 2.82 1.12
N THR A 447 17.92 2.80 0.56
CA THR A 447 17.47 3.75 -0.47
C THR A 447 16.33 4.58 0.07
N VAL A 448 16.22 5.82 -0.43
CA VAL A 448 15.12 6.73 -0.10
C VAL A 448 14.38 7.08 -1.37
N ALA A 449 13.10 6.81 -1.36
CA ALA A 449 12.16 7.28 -2.36
C ALA A 449 10.87 7.68 -1.65
N GLY A 450 9.92 8.33 -2.31
CA GLY A 450 8.63 8.56 -1.67
C GLY A 450 7.81 9.67 -2.28
N HIS A 451 6.61 9.77 -1.75
CA HIS A 451 5.61 10.79 -2.02
C HIS A 451 5.88 11.97 -1.09
N VAL A 452 6.99 12.68 -1.36
CA VAL A 452 7.52 13.67 -0.40
C VAL A 452 6.61 14.87 -0.20
N GLY A 453 5.71 15.15 -1.15
CA GLY A 453 4.67 16.16 -0.99
C GLY A 453 3.66 15.82 0.12
N ASP A 454 3.43 14.54 0.37
CA ASP A 454 2.65 14.02 1.50
C ASP A 454 3.47 13.90 2.79
N GLY A 455 4.79 14.13 2.73
CA GLY A 455 5.72 13.79 3.80
C GLY A 455 5.87 12.29 4.01
N ASN A 456 5.54 11.49 2.98
CA ASN A 456 5.57 10.04 3.01
C ASN A 456 6.86 9.51 2.39
N PHE A 457 7.68 8.84 3.19
CA PHE A 457 9.00 8.33 2.79
C PHE A 457 9.04 6.81 2.78
N HIS A 458 9.61 6.27 1.70
CA HIS A 458 9.93 4.86 1.54
C HIS A 458 11.43 4.67 1.77
N ILE A 459 11.78 4.30 2.99
CA ILE A 459 13.16 4.00 3.37
C ILE A 459 13.30 2.49 3.42
N ILE A 460 14.10 1.94 2.51
CA ILE A 460 14.21 0.50 2.37
C ILE A 460 15.65 0.07 2.63
N PRO A 461 15.94 -0.42 3.84
CA PRO A 461 17.21 -1.00 4.18
C PRO A 461 17.51 -2.26 3.35
N LEU A 462 18.79 -2.45 3.05
CA LEU A 462 19.36 -3.61 2.40
C LEU A 462 20.17 -4.39 3.41
N MET A 463 19.65 -5.54 3.86
CA MET A 463 20.20 -6.32 4.95
C MET A 463 20.46 -7.77 4.55
N ASP A 464 21.46 -8.39 5.16
CA ASP A 464 21.68 -9.83 5.10
C ASP A 464 20.88 -10.51 6.22
N LEU A 465 19.59 -10.72 5.97
CA LEU A 465 18.66 -11.31 6.95
C LEU A 465 19.00 -12.77 7.32
N THR A 466 19.97 -13.41 6.67
CA THR A 466 20.47 -14.71 7.11
C THR A 466 21.28 -14.59 8.41
N LYS A 467 21.89 -13.42 8.66
CA LYS A 467 22.67 -13.13 9.86
C LYS A 467 21.80 -12.67 11.00
N LYS A 468 21.98 -13.29 12.17
CA LYS A 468 21.26 -12.90 13.41
C LYS A 468 21.59 -11.45 13.80
N SER A 469 22.88 -11.03 13.71
CA SER A 469 23.33 -9.67 14.05
C SER A 469 22.64 -8.57 13.22
N GLU A 470 22.29 -8.87 11.97
CA GLU A 470 21.54 -7.91 11.16
C GLU A 470 20.04 -7.86 11.55
N ARG A 471 19.43 -9.02 11.82
CA ARG A 471 18.04 -9.06 12.30
C ARG A 471 17.85 -8.41 13.67
N ASP A 472 18.85 -8.54 14.56
CA ASP A 472 18.81 -7.98 15.93
C ASP A 472 18.81 -6.43 15.93
N LYS A 473 19.25 -5.78 14.83
CA LYS A 473 19.17 -4.32 14.69
C LYS A 473 17.73 -3.82 14.46
N ILE A 474 16.85 -4.65 13.90
CA ILE A 474 15.54 -4.24 13.42
C ILE A 474 14.65 -3.68 14.55
N PRO A 475 14.43 -4.38 15.69
CA PRO A 475 13.50 -3.90 16.70
C PRO A 475 13.91 -2.55 17.30
N ASP A 476 15.19 -2.35 17.58
CA ASP A 476 15.67 -1.12 18.22
C ASP A 476 15.63 0.05 17.23
N CYS A 477 16.10 -0.14 15.99
CA CYS A 477 16.01 0.87 14.97
C CYS A 477 14.55 1.26 14.66
N LEU A 478 13.65 0.27 14.56
CA LEU A 478 12.22 0.52 14.32
C LEU A 478 11.59 1.31 15.47
N ARG A 479 11.93 1.00 16.72
CA ARG A 479 11.44 1.74 17.89
C ARG A 479 11.90 3.19 17.88
N GLU A 480 13.20 3.45 17.69
CA GLU A 480 13.73 4.81 17.66
C GLU A 480 13.13 5.64 16.52
N VAL A 481 12.97 5.05 15.34
CA VAL A 481 12.33 5.72 14.20
C VAL A 481 10.85 5.97 14.49
N THR A 482 10.14 5.01 15.11
CA THR A 482 8.74 5.19 15.56
C THR A 482 8.62 6.37 16.52
N GLU A 483 9.46 6.43 17.56
CA GLU A 483 9.47 7.54 18.53
C GLU A 483 9.72 8.88 17.84
N LEU A 484 10.65 8.93 16.89
CA LEU A 484 10.93 10.13 16.12
C LEU A 484 9.73 10.57 15.26
N VAL A 485 9.07 9.65 14.56
CA VAL A 485 7.87 9.93 13.75
C VAL A 485 6.76 10.51 14.63
N LEU A 486 6.49 9.88 15.77
CA LEU A 486 5.44 10.30 16.69
C LEU A 486 5.75 11.65 17.36
N LYS A 487 7.02 11.94 17.67
CA LYS A 487 7.46 13.26 18.14
C LYS A 487 7.05 14.40 17.20
N TYR A 488 7.00 14.12 15.89
CA TYR A 488 6.59 15.07 14.86
C TYR A 488 5.13 14.89 14.38
N GLU A 489 4.25 14.36 15.23
CA GLU A 489 2.83 14.15 14.93
C GLU A 489 2.59 13.30 13.66
N GLY A 490 3.51 12.40 13.34
CA GLY A 490 3.48 11.57 12.14
C GLY A 490 2.62 10.32 12.27
N SER A 491 2.66 9.48 11.23
CA SER A 491 2.02 8.16 11.18
C SER A 491 3.02 7.09 10.78
N LEU A 492 2.85 5.89 11.33
CA LEU A 492 3.71 4.74 11.05
C LEU A 492 3.49 4.14 9.66
N SER A 493 2.35 4.43 9.02
CA SER A 493 2.03 3.95 7.69
C SER A 493 1.14 4.94 6.94
N GLY A 494 1.61 5.35 5.76
CA GLY A 494 0.82 6.14 4.82
C GLY A 494 -0.11 5.27 3.97
N GLU A 495 0.43 4.20 3.37
CA GLU A 495 -0.27 3.41 2.34
C GLU A 495 0.03 1.90 2.35
N HIS A 496 1.16 1.44 2.96
CA HIS A 496 1.53 0.02 2.99
C HIS A 496 0.83 -0.76 4.13
N ASN A 497 0.15 -0.06 5.02
CA ASN A 497 -0.64 -0.61 6.12
C ASN A 497 0.21 -1.28 7.24
N ASP A 498 -0.43 -1.86 8.24
CA ASP A 498 0.22 -2.34 9.45
C ASP A 498 0.87 -3.72 9.28
N GLY A 499 0.10 -4.69 8.78
CA GLY A 499 0.51 -6.08 8.64
C GLY A 499 1.09 -6.68 9.91
N MET A 500 2.21 -7.38 9.73
CA MET A 500 3.01 -7.97 10.82
C MET A 500 4.08 -7.01 11.34
N ILE A 501 4.49 -6.01 10.54
CA ILE A 501 5.64 -5.17 10.89
C ILE A 501 5.26 -3.98 11.79
N ARG A 502 4.15 -3.30 11.50
CA ARG A 502 3.72 -2.08 12.21
C ARG A 502 2.60 -2.33 13.22
N GLY A 503 1.80 -3.39 13.01
CA GLY A 503 0.73 -3.77 13.94
C GLY A 503 1.18 -3.88 15.40
N PRO A 504 2.35 -4.45 15.73
CA PRO A 504 2.86 -4.49 17.10
C PRO A 504 3.09 -3.13 17.76
N PHE A 505 3.23 -2.05 16.97
CA PHE A 505 3.56 -0.70 17.44
C PHE A 505 2.35 0.27 17.40
N LEU A 506 1.15 -0.23 17.12
CA LEU A 506 -0.06 0.60 17.13
C LEU A 506 -0.33 1.25 18.50
N GLY A 507 0.05 0.58 19.58
CA GLY A 507 -0.08 1.10 20.95
C GLY A 507 0.88 2.25 21.27
N ASP A 508 1.93 2.45 20.48
CA ASP A 508 2.82 3.62 20.61
C ASP A 508 2.19 4.85 19.93
N MET A 509 1.39 4.65 18.87
CA MET A 509 0.74 5.73 18.13
C MET A 509 -0.62 6.13 18.72
N TYR A 510 -1.36 5.18 19.27
CA TYR A 510 -2.72 5.42 19.76
C TYR A 510 -2.86 5.07 21.25
N PRO A 511 -3.65 5.85 22.01
CA PRO A 511 -3.93 5.52 23.41
C PRO A 511 -4.72 4.21 23.53
N ALA A 512 -4.67 3.61 24.72
CA ALA A 512 -5.27 2.31 24.99
C ALA A 512 -6.77 2.25 24.62
N GLU A 513 -7.50 3.35 24.79
CA GLU A 513 -8.92 3.44 24.48
C GLU A 513 -9.19 3.35 22.97
N ILE A 514 -8.36 3.93 22.12
CA ILE A 514 -8.45 3.79 20.65
C ILE A 514 -8.07 2.38 20.24
N ILE A 515 -7.04 1.80 20.83
CA ILE A 515 -6.66 0.40 20.60
C ILE A 515 -7.82 -0.55 20.95
N GLU A 516 -8.54 -0.28 22.05
CA GLU A 516 -9.70 -1.09 22.41
C GLU A 516 -10.84 -0.96 21.40
N ILE A 517 -11.10 0.24 20.86
CA ILE A 517 -12.07 0.42 19.78
C ILE A 517 -11.67 -0.42 18.55
N PHE A 518 -10.39 -0.46 18.17
CA PHE A 518 -9.93 -1.31 17.08
C PHE A 518 -10.15 -2.80 17.37
N ARG A 519 -9.89 -3.27 18.63
CA ARG A 519 -10.17 -4.65 19.05
C ARG A 519 -11.66 -4.96 18.98
N GLU A 520 -12.51 -4.06 19.47
CA GLU A 520 -13.96 -4.22 19.39
C GLU A 520 -14.44 -4.31 17.93
N ILE A 521 -13.92 -3.48 17.01
CA ILE A 521 -14.22 -3.60 15.56
C ILE A 521 -13.86 -5.01 15.07
N LYS A 522 -12.64 -5.50 15.36
CA LYS A 522 -12.25 -6.86 14.98
C LYS A 522 -13.22 -7.90 15.56
N GLN A 523 -13.55 -7.81 16.84
CA GLN A 523 -14.48 -8.74 17.52
C GLN A 523 -15.92 -8.66 17.00
N ILE A 524 -16.37 -7.50 16.53
CA ILE A 524 -17.68 -7.35 15.89
C ILE A 524 -17.72 -8.11 14.57
N PHE A 525 -16.69 -7.98 13.74
CA PHE A 525 -16.66 -8.61 12.44
C PHE A 525 -16.22 -10.07 12.49
N ASP A 526 -15.28 -10.43 13.34
CA ASP A 526 -14.64 -11.75 13.38
C ASP A 526 -14.35 -12.23 14.83
N PRO A 527 -15.41 -12.60 15.58
CA PRO A 527 -15.26 -13.03 16.96
C PRO A 527 -14.50 -14.36 17.12
N GLN A 528 -14.35 -15.14 16.06
CA GLN A 528 -13.62 -16.41 16.07
C GLN A 528 -12.18 -16.28 15.59
N ASN A 529 -11.76 -15.10 15.14
CA ASN A 529 -10.45 -14.84 14.56
C ASN A 529 -10.10 -15.83 13.42
N ILE A 530 -11.02 -15.97 12.45
CA ILE A 530 -10.83 -16.81 11.28
C ILE A 530 -10.20 -16.05 10.10
N PHE A 531 -10.35 -14.73 10.06
CA PHE A 531 -9.87 -13.87 8.99
C PHE A 531 -8.50 -13.27 9.31
N ASN A 532 -7.50 -13.67 8.57
CA ASN A 532 -6.14 -13.13 8.54
C ASN A 532 -5.54 -12.78 9.93
N PRO A 533 -5.42 -13.75 10.84
CA PRO A 533 -4.90 -13.51 12.19
C PRO A 533 -3.44 -13.04 12.16
N HIS A 534 -2.96 -12.50 13.30
CA HIS A 534 -1.59 -11.98 13.48
C HIS A 534 -1.25 -10.79 12.57
N LYS A 535 -2.27 -10.03 12.14
CA LYS A 535 -2.12 -8.80 11.36
C LYS A 535 -2.80 -7.64 12.07
N LYS A 536 -2.35 -6.44 11.80
CA LYS A 536 -2.94 -5.21 12.36
C LYS A 536 -3.02 -5.29 13.87
N ILE A 537 -4.23 -5.21 14.43
CA ILE A 537 -4.47 -5.18 15.88
C ILE A 537 -4.12 -6.51 16.59
N ASP A 538 -4.08 -7.62 15.86
CA ASP A 538 -3.71 -8.93 16.38
C ASP A 538 -2.21 -9.23 16.23
N ALA A 539 -1.44 -8.34 15.63
CA ALA A 539 -0.01 -8.54 15.43
C ALA A 539 0.76 -8.38 16.75
N THR A 540 1.73 -9.27 16.98
CA THR A 540 2.67 -9.17 18.10
C THR A 540 4.10 -9.24 17.58
N TRP A 541 5.02 -8.51 18.22
CA TRP A 541 6.43 -8.56 17.83
C TRP A 541 7.05 -9.94 18.02
N GLU A 542 6.62 -10.66 19.05
CA GLU A 542 7.07 -12.04 19.30
C GLU A 542 6.77 -12.94 18.10
N TYR A 543 5.52 -12.93 17.61
CA TYR A 543 5.14 -13.71 16.44
C TYR A 543 5.87 -13.24 15.19
N SER A 544 5.90 -11.95 14.94
CA SER A 544 6.52 -11.35 13.74
C SER A 544 8.02 -11.64 13.65
N SER A 545 8.76 -11.51 14.75
CA SER A 545 10.22 -11.75 14.78
C SER A 545 10.59 -13.20 14.50
N GLN A 546 9.77 -14.17 14.94
CA GLN A 546 9.97 -15.59 14.66
C GLN A 546 9.80 -15.93 13.17
N HIS A 547 9.01 -15.16 12.45
CA HIS A 547 8.69 -15.36 11.03
C HIS A 547 9.46 -14.45 10.07
N MET A 548 10.49 -13.75 10.55
CA MET A 548 11.43 -13.08 9.66
C MET A 548 12.11 -14.09 8.74
N ARG A 549 12.19 -13.77 7.47
CA ARG A 549 12.78 -14.63 6.44
C ARG A 549 14.27 -14.83 6.69
N LYS A 550 14.70 -16.09 6.81
CA LYS A 550 16.09 -16.48 7.14
C LYS A 550 16.81 -17.13 5.95
N SER A 551 16.12 -17.44 4.86
CA SER A 551 16.64 -18.02 3.64
C SER A 551 15.96 -17.40 2.42
N PHE A 552 16.68 -17.25 1.34
CA PHE A 552 16.21 -16.65 0.08
C PHE A 552 16.43 -17.59 -1.13
N GLU A 553 16.64 -18.89 -0.85
CA GLU A 553 16.77 -19.95 -1.85
C GLU A 553 15.45 -20.38 -2.47
#